data_5c2520d6065dbca38159eeb15151693b
#
_entry.id   5c2520d6065dbca38159eeb15151693b
#
_cell.length_a   1.000
_cell.length_b   1.000
_cell.length_c   1.000
_cell.angle_alpha   90.00
_cell.angle_beta   90.00
_cell.angle_gamma   90.00
#
_symmetry.space_group_name_H-M   'P 1'
#
loop_
_entity.id
_entity.type
_entity.pdbx_description
1 polymer ?
#
loop_
_entity_poly.entity_id
_entity_poly.type
_entity_poly.pdbx_seq_one_letter_code
_entity_poly.pdbx_strand_id
1 'polypeptide(L)'
;MTGAAGFIGSALLCRLLSDVDSGDVTGLDLGDAPPAASGRRLSWIRGGLDDRAVLEQLGAAPFDLAFHLASVPGSRAEAEPVLGRRVNLDASLDLFQLLAQSRNRPRVVYASSVAVYGALSDAPVGVQTEARPAITYGAHKRMVEIALADHTRRGDLSGIALRLPGIVARPRPVSGFGSAFMSELLHALAAGERYVCPVSPAATAWWLSARATVDNLLLAGRIDCCGTLQLPALRLSIAEVVAGLARLYGPERSALVTFDPDKAIEAVFGRYPMLDVRAELALGFSHDGSPVELIRNALRA
;
A
#
# COMPACT_ATOMS: atom_id res chain seq x y z
N MET A 1 2.18 1.69 15.01
CA MET A 1 2.13 1.71 13.53
C MET A 1 3.53 2.00 12.98
N THR A 2 4.05 1.20 12.05
CA THR A 2 5.34 1.42 11.38
C THR A 2 5.14 2.02 9.99
N GLY A 3 6.09 2.81 9.49
CA GLY A 3 5.94 3.56 8.23
C GLY A 3 4.95 4.72 8.36
N ALA A 4 4.88 5.31 9.54
CA ALA A 4 3.83 6.24 9.95
C ALA A 4 3.91 7.62 9.28
N ALA A 5 5.10 8.05 8.82
CA ALA A 5 5.29 9.27 8.04
C ALA A 5 5.16 9.05 6.52
N GLY A 6 5.02 7.78 6.07
CA GLY A 6 4.86 7.45 4.66
C GLY A 6 3.50 7.91 4.09
N PHE A 7 3.34 7.81 2.77
CA PHE A 7 2.13 8.24 2.05
C PHE A 7 0.83 7.65 2.61
N ILE A 8 0.75 6.32 2.76
CA ILE A 8 -0.43 5.67 3.35
C ILE A 8 -0.42 5.83 4.87
N GLY A 9 0.77 5.76 5.50
CA GLY A 9 0.93 5.83 6.93
C GLY A 9 0.44 7.14 7.52
N SER A 10 0.78 8.28 6.93
CA SER A 10 0.33 9.59 7.40
C SER A 10 -1.20 9.76 7.31
N ALA A 11 -1.81 9.29 6.22
CA ALA A 11 -3.25 9.31 6.07
C ALA A 11 -3.96 8.39 7.09
N LEU A 12 -3.44 7.18 7.31
CA LEU A 12 -3.95 6.27 8.33
C LEU A 12 -3.80 6.85 9.75
N LEU A 13 -2.64 7.43 10.04
CA LEU A 13 -2.36 8.07 11.33
C LEU A 13 -3.36 9.18 11.64
N CYS A 14 -3.60 10.08 10.67
CA CYS A 14 -4.59 11.16 10.82
C CYS A 14 -5.99 10.60 11.10
N ARG A 15 -6.39 9.52 10.41
CA ARG A 15 -7.69 8.88 10.64
C ARG A 15 -7.80 8.23 12.02
N LEU A 16 -6.76 7.55 12.50
CA LEU A 16 -6.72 6.97 13.85
C LEU A 16 -6.79 8.06 14.93
N LEU A 17 -6.09 9.16 14.76
CA LEU A 17 -6.11 10.26 15.73
C LEU A 17 -7.41 11.06 15.72
N SER A 18 -8.12 11.12 14.60
CA SER A 18 -9.44 11.76 14.50
C SER A 18 -10.58 10.90 15.01
N ASP A 19 -10.41 9.59 15.08
CA ASP A 19 -11.40 8.64 15.60
C ASP A 19 -11.34 8.63 17.13
N VAL A 20 -12.43 9.07 17.78
CA VAL A 20 -12.52 9.17 19.25
C VAL A 20 -12.47 7.81 19.96
N ASP A 21 -12.86 6.74 19.24
CA ASP A 21 -12.86 5.38 19.75
C ASP A 21 -11.49 4.68 19.58
N SER A 22 -10.57 5.29 18.85
CA SER A 22 -9.19 4.82 18.78
C SER A 22 -8.46 5.13 20.08
N GLY A 23 -7.70 4.15 20.59
CA GLY A 23 -6.82 4.31 21.76
C GLY A 23 -5.58 5.16 21.47
N ASP A 24 -4.57 5.01 22.32
CA ASP A 24 -3.26 5.64 22.10
C ASP A 24 -2.55 5.04 20.89
N VAL A 25 -1.89 5.88 20.12
CA VAL A 25 -1.21 5.52 18.89
C VAL A 25 0.30 5.74 19.05
N THR A 26 1.08 4.70 18.80
CA THR A 26 2.54 4.83 18.63
C THR A 26 2.87 4.82 17.15
N GLY A 27 3.41 5.92 16.63
CA GLY A 27 3.97 6.01 15.28
C GLY A 27 5.46 5.75 15.28
N LEU A 28 5.95 4.98 14.31
CA LEU A 28 7.36 4.73 14.07
C LEU A 28 7.71 5.01 12.63
N ASP A 29 8.71 5.86 12.41
CA ASP A 29 9.26 6.16 11.07
C ASP A 29 10.68 6.74 11.18
N LEU A 30 11.42 6.76 10.06
CA LEU A 30 12.68 7.48 9.94
C LEU A 30 12.49 9.00 9.94
N GLY A 31 11.35 9.47 9.44
CA GLY A 31 10.94 10.86 9.40
C GLY A 31 10.28 11.34 10.69
N ASP A 32 10.01 12.64 10.74
CA ASP A 32 9.27 13.25 11.82
C ASP A 32 7.76 12.99 11.70
N ALA A 33 7.04 13.12 12.82
CA ALA A 33 5.58 12.99 12.80
C ALA A 33 4.97 14.00 11.82
N PRO A 34 3.99 13.60 11.01
CA PRO A 34 3.30 14.52 10.12
C PRO A 34 2.68 15.68 10.90
N PRO A 35 2.78 16.94 10.43
CA PRO A 35 2.24 18.11 11.17
C PRO A 35 0.76 18.01 11.51
N ALA A 36 -0.03 17.35 10.64
CA ALA A 36 -1.45 17.09 10.86
C ALA A 36 -1.73 16.02 11.93
N ALA A 37 -0.72 15.24 12.32
CA ALA A 37 -0.81 14.19 13.34
C ALA A 37 -0.33 14.72 14.70
N SER A 38 -1.00 15.74 15.25
CA SER A 38 -0.70 16.28 16.59
C SER A 38 -1.81 15.91 17.58
N GLY A 39 -1.44 15.55 18.81
CA GLY A 39 -2.41 15.26 19.87
C GLY A 39 -1.82 14.49 21.03
N ARG A 40 -2.51 14.52 22.19
CA ARG A 40 -2.06 13.85 23.43
C ARG A 40 -2.00 12.32 23.33
N ARG A 41 -2.68 11.72 22.33
CA ARG A 41 -2.73 10.26 22.10
C ARG A 41 -1.64 9.74 21.17
N LEU A 42 -0.74 10.60 20.66
CA LEU A 42 0.35 10.19 19.78
C LEU A 42 1.67 10.13 20.55
N SER A 43 2.28 8.95 20.55
CA SER A 43 3.68 8.75 20.88
C SER A 43 4.47 8.53 19.58
N TRP A 44 5.64 9.18 19.45
CA TRP A 44 6.45 9.09 18.23
C TRP A 44 7.81 8.51 18.53
N ILE A 45 8.17 7.45 17.76
CA ILE A 45 9.50 6.86 17.78
C ILE A 45 10.16 7.17 16.43
N ARG A 46 11.25 7.93 16.46
CA ARG A 46 12.03 8.22 15.25
C ARG A 46 13.17 7.25 15.14
N GLY A 47 13.14 6.40 14.09
CA GLY A 47 14.18 5.42 13.85
C GLY A 47 13.79 4.38 12.82
N GLY A 48 14.75 3.54 12.44
CA GLY A 48 14.54 2.40 11.56
C GLY A 48 14.02 1.19 12.32
N LEU A 49 13.11 0.44 11.71
CA LEU A 49 12.65 -0.83 12.30
C LEU A 49 13.77 -1.88 12.39
N ASP A 50 14.85 -1.71 11.64
CA ASP A 50 16.07 -2.51 11.66
C ASP A 50 17.08 -2.09 12.74
N ASP A 51 16.72 -1.11 13.59
CA ASP A 51 17.51 -0.69 14.76
C ASP A 51 17.02 -1.42 16.01
N ARG A 52 17.93 -2.12 16.65
CA ARG A 52 17.64 -2.89 17.87
C ARG A 52 17.11 -2.02 19.01
N ALA A 53 17.64 -0.82 19.19
CA ALA A 53 17.18 0.10 20.24
C ALA A 53 15.73 0.55 20.01
N VAL A 54 15.33 0.72 18.74
CA VAL A 54 13.95 1.01 18.35
C VAL A 54 13.02 -0.17 18.67
N LEU A 55 13.44 -1.40 18.38
CA LEU A 55 12.66 -2.60 18.73
C LEU A 55 12.53 -2.77 20.26
N GLU A 56 13.59 -2.53 21.02
CA GLU A 56 13.55 -2.56 22.47
C GLU A 56 12.59 -1.49 23.03
N GLN A 57 12.58 -0.28 22.47
CA GLN A 57 11.64 0.78 22.84
C GLN A 57 10.19 0.39 22.51
N LEU A 58 9.93 -0.23 21.36
CA LEU A 58 8.61 -0.76 21.00
C LEU A 58 8.16 -1.86 21.96
N GLY A 59 9.06 -2.73 22.38
CA GLY A 59 8.78 -3.84 23.30
C GLY A 59 8.46 -3.41 24.74
N ALA A 60 8.68 -2.15 25.10
CA ALA A 60 8.42 -1.63 26.44
C ALA A 60 6.90 -1.52 26.79
N ALA A 61 6.02 -1.56 25.80
CA ALA A 61 4.58 -1.47 26.00
C ALA A 61 3.84 -2.53 25.15
N PRO A 62 2.72 -3.10 25.66
CA PRO A 62 1.87 -3.99 24.86
C PRO A 62 1.10 -3.22 23.79
N PHE A 63 0.82 -3.87 22.67
CA PHE A 63 -0.03 -3.36 21.62
C PHE A 63 -1.20 -4.32 21.36
N ASP A 64 -2.40 -3.79 21.16
CA ASP A 64 -3.57 -4.57 20.75
C ASP A 64 -3.64 -4.72 19.23
N LEU A 65 -3.18 -3.69 18.51
CA LEU A 65 -3.24 -3.59 17.05
C LEU A 65 -1.94 -2.99 16.50
N ALA A 66 -1.35 -3.66 15.51
CA ALA A 66 -0.19 -3.19 14.79
C ALA A 66 -0.48 -3.07 13.29
N PHE A 67 -0.32 -1.87 12.71
CA PHE A 67 -0.26 -1.66 11.27
C PHE A 67 1.20 -1.64 10.84
N HIS A 68 1.61 -2.62 10.05
CA HIS A 68 2.97 -2.72 9.54
C HIS A 68 3.03 -2.28 8.07
N LEU A 69 3.40 -1.00 7.86
CA LEU A 69 3.47 -0.36 6.55
C LEU A 69 4.90 0.00 6.13
N ALA A 70 5.87 -0.03 7.06
CA ALA A 70 7.26 0.29 6.77
C ALA A 70 7.84 -0.64 5.69
N SER A 71 8.49 -0.07 4.70
CA SER A 71 9.09 -0.83 3.60
C SER A 71 10.00 0.03 2.76
N VAL A 72 11.12 -0.52 2.32
CA VAL A 72 11.92 0.03 1.22
C VAL A 72 11.20 -0.28 -0.10
N PRO A 73 10.94 0.71 -0.94
CA PRO A 73 10.23 0.54 -2.20
C PRO A 73 10.93 -0.40 -3.19
N GLY A 74 10.15 -0.97 -4.13
CA GLY A 74 10.61 -2.00 -5.05
C GLY A 74 11.87 -1.65 -5.83
N SER A 75 11.93 -0.48 -6.49
CA SER A 75 13.12 -0.07 -7.24
C SER A 75 14.37 0.09 -6.37
N ARG A 76 14.20 0.63 -5.15
CA ARG A 76 15.30 0.78 -4.22
C ARG A 76 15.73 -0.57 -3.63
N ALA A 77 14.80 -1.48 -3.39
CA ALA A 77 15.12 -2.83 -2.91
C ALA A 77 15.88 -3.65 -3.97
N GLU A 78 15.66 -3.39 -5.27
CA GLU A 78 16.45 -3.97 -6.35
C GLU A 78 17.85 -3.34 -6.44
N ALA A 79 17.94 -2.02 -6.32
CA ALA A 79 19.23 -1.31 -6.38
C ALA A 79 20.11 -1.56 -5.15
N GLU A 80 19.50 -1.76 -3.98
CA GLU A 80 20.14 -1.97 -2.69
C GLU A 80 19.58 -3.24 -2.01
N PRO A 81 19.88 -4.46 -2.52
CA PRO A 81 19.24 -5.70 -2.06
C PRO A 81 19.52 -6.04 -0.59
N VAL A 82 20.68 -5.64 -0.08
CA VAL A 82 21.04 -5.82 1.35
C VAL A 82 20.14 -4.95 2.24
N LEU A 83 19.92 -3.69 1.87
CA LEU A 83 19.00 -2.80 2.57
C LEU A 83 17.56 -3.31 2.45
N GLY A 84 17.14 -3.71 1.23
CA GLY A 84 15.84 -4.29 0.98
C GLY A 84 15.56 -5.49 1.88
N ARG A 85 16.50 -6.44 1.98
CA ARG A 85 16.38 -7.60 2.85
C ARG A 85 16.26 -7.18 4.32
N ARG A 86 17.20 -6.35 4.79
CA ARG A 86 17.26 -5.95 6.21
C ARG A 86 15.94 -5.27 6.66
N VAL A 87 15.40 -4.35 5.86
CA VAL A 87 14.20 -3.59 6.24
C VAL A 87 12.90 -4.33 5.91
N ASN A 88 12.79 -4.92 4.70
CA ASN A 88 11.53 -5.51 4.25
C ASN A 88 11.30 -6.92 4.77
N LEU A 89 12.36 -7.66 5.11
CA LEU A 89 12.25 -9.04 5.58
C LEU A 89 12.69 -9.15 7.04
N ASP A 90 13.99 -8.99 7.32
CA ASP A 90 14.53 -9.31 8.62
C ASP A 90 13.86 -8.49 9.74
N ALA A 91 13.76 -7.17 9.57
CA ALA A 91 13.08 -6.28 10.54
C ALA A 91 11.57 -6.55 10.68
N SER A 92 10.90 -7.03 9.61
CA SER A 92 9.50 -7.47 9.71
C SER A 92 9.35 -8.72 10.55
N LEU A 93 10.27 -9.69 10.42
CA LEU A 93 10.31 -10.92 11.24
C LEU A 93 10.58 -10.58 12.71
N ASP A 94 11.55 -9.70 12.98
CA ASP A 94 11.87 -9.23 14.32
C ASP A 94 10.68 -8.53 14.99
N LEU A 95 9.95 -7.69 14.23
CA LEU A 95 8.71 -7.06 14.70
C LEU A 95 7.65 -8.11 15.08
N PHE A 96 7.42 -9.12 14.25
CA PHE A 96 6.44 -10.17 14.56
C PHE A 96 6.87 -10.98 15.78
N GLN A 97 8.15 -11.31 15.90
CA GLN A 97 8.69 -11.99 17.07
C GLN A 97 8.52 -11.16 18.35
N LEU A 98 8.73 -9.84 18.28
CA LEU A 98 8.50 -8.91 19.39
C LEU A 98 7.02 -8.90 19.79
N LEU A 99 6.12 -8.71 18.82
CA LEU A 99 4.68 -8.66 19.06
C LEU A 99 4.14 -10.00 19.60
N ALA A 100 4.69 -11.13 19.17
CA ALA A 100 4.32 -12.46 19.62
C ALA A 100 4.68 -12.73 21.11
N GLN A 101 5.59 -11.96 21.71
CA GLN A 101 5.89 -12.04 23.14
C GLN A 101 4.79 -11.43 24.02
N SER A 102 3.88 -10.65 23.42
CA SER A 102 2.75 -10.07 24.13
C SER A 102 1.70 -11.13 24.47
N ARG A 103 1.18 -11.09 25.71
CA ARG A 103 0.14 -12.05 26.17
C ARG A 103 -1.25 -11.81 25.57
N ASN A 104 -1.49 -10.63 24.98
CA ASN A 104 -2.80 -10.24 24.46
C ASN A 104 -3.04 -10.66 23.00
N ARG A 105 -2.11 -11.42 22.37
CA ARG A 105 -2.25 -11.90 20.98
C ARG A 105 -2.63 -10.77 20.03
N PRO A 106 -1.75 -9.77 19.79
CA PRO A 106 -2.11 -8.57 19.06
C PRO A 106 -2.56 -8.84 17.63
N ARG A 107 -3.48 -8.02 17.16
CA ARG A 107 -3.88 -7.96 15.76
C ARG A 107 -2.75 -7.35 14.95
N VAL A 108 -2.34 -7.98 13.84
CA VAL A 108 -1.33 -7.45 12.92
C VAL A 108 -1.94 -7.30 11.53
N VAL A 109 -1.98 -6.07 11.02
CA VAL A 109 -2.35 -5.74 9.63
C VAL A 109 -1.08 -5.41 8.87
N TYR A 110 -0.71 -6.30 7.96
CA TYR A 110 0.51 -6.17 7.15
C TYR A 110 0.21 -5.68 5.73
N ALA A 111 0.87 -4.60 5.33
CA ALA A 111 0.82 -4.11 3.95
C ALA A 111 1.73 -4.95 3.04
N SER A 112 1.17 -6.01 2.47
CA SER A 112 1.78 -6.75 1.38
C SER A 112 1.57 -6.03 0.04
N SER A 113 1.81 -6.67 -1.09
CA SER A 113 1.76 -6.04 -2.41
C SER A 113 1.38 -7.03 -3.49
N VAL A 114 0.73 -6.55 -4.55
CA VAL A 114 0.51 -7.31 -5.80
C VAL A 114 1.82 -7.71 -6.50
N ALA A 115 2.95 -7.12 -6.12
CA ALA A 115 4.28 -7.54 -6.61
C ALA A 115 4.63 -8.99 -6.28
N VAL A 116 3.91 -9.63 -5.37
CA VAL A 116 4.05 -11.06 -5.05
C VAL A 116 3.68 -11.97 -6.22
N TYR A 117 2.83 -11.52 -7.13
CA TYR A 117 2.37 -12.35 -8.24
C TYR A 117 3.39 -12.47 -9.37
N GLY A 118 4.26 -11.48 -9.57
CA GLY A 118 5.21 -11.42 -10.68
C GLY A 118 4.53 -11.21 -12.03
N ALA A 119 4.93 -11.96 -13.03
CA ALA A 119 4.34 -11.89 -14.37
C ALA A 119 2.90 -12.46 -14.36
N LEU A 120 1.96 -11.69 -14.87
CA LEU A 120 0.54 -12.04 -14.91
C LEU A 120 0.13 -12.56 -16.29
N SER A 121 -0.78 -13.54 -16.31
CA SER A 121 -1.50 -13.96 -17.50
C SER A 121 -2.79 -13.15 -17.66
N ASP A 122 -3.56 -13.42 -18.73
CA ASP A 122 -4.87 -12.77 -18.93
C ASP A 122 -5.99 -13.32 -18.01
N ALA A 123 -5.70 -14.41 -17.27
CA ALA A 123 -6.67 -14.99 -16.33
C ALA A 123 -6.92 -14.06 -15.13
N PRO A 124 -8.15 -14.03 -14.57
CA PRO A 124 -8.43 -13.27 -13.37
C PRO A 124 -7.51 -13.63 -12.21
N VAL A 125 -7.06 -12.60 -11.48
CA VAL A 125 -6.15 -12.73 -10.34
C VAL A 125 -6.91 -12.54 -9.04
N GLY A 126 -6.74 -13.49 -8.12
CA GLY A 126 -7.26 -13.42 -6.76
C GLY A 126 -6.21 -13.89 -5.76
N VAL A 127 -6.59 -13.96 -4.49
CA VAL A 127 -5.67 -14.35 -3.41
C VAL A 127 -5.09 -15.76 -3.63
N GLN A 128 -5.81 -16.65 -4.32
CA GLN A 128 -5.40 -18.02 -4.62
C GLN A 128 -4.47 -18.12 -5.84
N THR A 129 -4.30 -17.04 -6.60
CA THR A 129 -3.33 -17.01 -7.70
C THR A 129 -1.93 -17.26 -7.15
N GLU A 130 -1.20 -18.17 -7.80
CA GLU A 130 0.15 -18.55 -7.38
C GLU A 130 1.06 -17.32 -7.30
N ALA A 131 1.70 -17.15 -6.16
CA ALA A 131 2.67 -16.07 -5.94
C ALA A 131 4.04 -16.48 -6.51
N ARG A 132 4.45 -15.83 -7.62
CA ARG A 132 5.74 -16.03 -8.30
C ARG A 132 6.46 -14.69 -8.47
N PRO A 133 6.95 -14.08 -7.37
CA PRO A 133 7.53 -12.74 -7.41
C PRO A 133 8.72 -12.69 -8.38
N ALA A 134 8.73 -11.68 -9.24
CA ALA A 134 9.77 -11.44 -10.23
C ALA A 134 10.83 -10.43 -9.77
N ILE A 135 10.61 -9.78 -8.62
CA ILE A 135 11.50 -8.77 -8.04
C ILE A 135 11.71 -9.04 -6.54
N THR A 136 12.86 -8.63 -6.03
CA THR A 136 13.27 -8.79 -4.62
C THR A 136 12.23 -8.28 -3.64
N TYR A 137 11.63 -7.12 -3.92
CA TYR A 137 10.56 -6.56 -3.11
C TYR A 137 9.34 -7.50 -2.99
N GLY A 138 8.87 -8.04 -4.11
CA GLY A 138 7.76 -9.00 -4.13
C GLY A 138 8.11 -10.30 -3.37
N ALA A 139 9.35 -10.79 -3.51
CA ALA A 139 9.84 -11.96 -2.78
C ALA A 139 9.83 -11.71 -1.26
N HIS A 140 10.36 -10.56 -0.80
CA HIS A 140 10.32 -10.20 0.62
C HIS A 140 8.90 -10.10 1.14
N LYS A 141 7.99 -9.44 0.39
CA LYS A 141 6.57 -9.33 0.78
C LYS A 141 5.94 -10.71 0.95
N ARG A 142 6.20 -11.65 0.03
CA ARG A 142 5.67 -13.01 0.12
C ARG A 142 6.25 -13.80 1.28
N MET A 143 7.55 -13.70 1.58
CA MET A 143 8.16 -14.36 2.73
C MET A 143 7.55 -13.87 4.05
N VAL A 144 7.29 -12.57 4.18
CA VAL A 144 6.63 -11.99 5.36
C VAL A 144 5.17 -12.41 5.48
N GLU A 145 4.41 -12.57 4.35
CA GLU A 145 3.06 -13.17 4.37
C GLU A 145 3.09 -14.57 5.01
N ILE A 146 4.07 -15.41 4.62
CA ILE A 146 4.22 -16.77 5.13
C ILE A 146 4.54 -16.76 6.64
N ALA A 147 5.48 -15.90 7.06
CA ALA A 147 5.82 -15.77 8.46
C ALA A 147 4.63 -15.32 9.32
N LEU A 148 3.88 -14.32 8.87
CA LEU A 148 2.67 -13.86 9.56
C LEU A 148 1.60 -14.96 9.67
N ALA A 149 1.43 -15.74 8.59
CA ALA A 149 0.50 -16.87 8.59
C ALA A 149 0.92 -17.96 9.59
N ASP A 150 2.23 -18.23 9.74
CA ASP A 150 2.72 -19.19 10.72
C ASP A 150 2.51 -18.71 12.17
N HIS A 151 2.84 -17.47 12.49
CA HIS A 151 2.52 -16.86 13.79
C HIS A 151 1.01 -16.93 14.11
N THR A 152 0.17 -16.68 13.09
CA THR A 152 -1.28 -16.75 13.25
C THR A 152 -1.76 -18.18 13.51
N ARG A 153 -1.23 -19.17 12.76
CA ARG A 153 -1.54 -20.60 12.95
C ARG A 153 -1.16 -21.09 14.34
N ARG A 154 -0.03 -20.63 14.87
CA ARG A 154 0.44 -20.98 16.23
C ARG A 154 -0.35 -20.29 17.34
N GLY A 155 -1.13 -19.26 16.99
CA GLY A 155 -1.89 -18.47 17.95
C GLY A 155 -1.11 -17.34 18.62
N ASP A 156 0.12 -17.05 18.16
CA ASP A 156 0.96 -15.99 18.70
C ASP A 156 0.39 -14.60 18.36
N LEU A 157 -0.14 -14.44 17.14
CA LEU A 157 -0.70 -13.21 16.60
C LEU A 157 -2.07 -13.47 15.96
N SER A 158 -2.83 -12.40 15.72
CA SER A 158 -4.00 -12.40 14.84
C SER A 158 -3.66 -11.64 13.56
N GLY A 159 -3.08 -12.33 12.56
CA GLY A 159 -2.47 -11.71 11.40
C GLY A 159 -3.36 -11.64 10.18
N ILE A 160 -3.37 -10.49 9.50
CA ILE A 160 -3.94 -10.30 8.18
C ILE A 160 -2.95 -9.57 7.27
N ALA A 161 -2.65 -10.14 6.12
CA ALA A 161 -1.82 -9.53 5.09
C ALA A 161 -2.70 -9.05 3.94
N LEU A 162 -2.56 -7.78 3.55
CA LEU A 162 -3.32 -7.18 2.45
C LEU A 162 -2.38 -6.94 1.26
N ARG A 163 -2.64 -7.58 0.11
CA ARG A 163 -1.92 -7.32 -1.14
C ARG A 163 -2.43 -6.03 -1.75
N LEU A 164 -1.67 -4.96 -1.58
CA LEU A 164 -2.01 -3.62 -2.05
C LEU A 164 -1.76 -3.52 -3.57
N PRO A 165 -2.73 -2.95 -4.34
CA PRO A 165 -2.58 -2.63 -5.76
C PRO A 165 -1.77 -1.34 -5.99
N GLY A 166 -1.91 -0.70 -7.14
CA GLY A 166 -1.36 0.62 -7.42
C GLY A 166 -2.08 1.71 -6.64
N ILE A 167 -1.48 2.18 -5.54
CA ILE A 167 -2.06 3.23 -4.71
C ILE A 167 -1.70 4.61 -5.26
N VAL A 168 -2.71 5.45 -5.50
CA VAL A 168 -2.62 6.80 -6.08
C VAL A 168 -3.36 7.84 -5.22
N ALA A 169 -3.09 9.14 -5.32
CA ALA A 169 -1.99 9.80 -5.98
C ALA A 169 -0.88 10.08 -4.97
N ARG A 170 0.31 9.48 -5.16
CA ARG A 170 1.45 9.74 -4.26
C ARG A 170 1.90 11.19 -4.42
N PRO A 171 2.33 11.87 -3.32
CA PRO A 171 2.85 13.24 -3.39
C PRO A 171 4.05 13.35 -4.34
N ARG A 172 4.18 14.49 -5.02
CA ARG A 172 5.36 14.83 -5.82
C ARG A 172 6.53 15.27 -4.92
N PRO A 173 7.82 15.01 -5.33
CA PRO A 173 8.20 14.28 -6.53
C PRO A 173 8.06 12.76 -6.35
N VAL A 174 7.44 12.10 -7.30
CA VAL A 174 7.28 10.63 -7.30
C VAL A 174 8.41 10.02 -8.12
N SER A 175 9.59 9.87 -7.55
CA SER A 175 10.74 9.28 -8.24
C SER A 175 11.00 7.84 -7.83
N GLY A 176 11.61 7.08 -8.72
CA GLY A 176 12.19 5.77 -8.42
C GLY A 176 11.21 4.58 -8.40
N PHE A 177 9.95 4.77 -8.79
CA PHE A 177 8.97 3.68 -8.88
C PHE A 177 8.56 3.47 -10.33
N GLY A 178 8.60 2.24 -10.82
CA GLY A 178 8.11 1.92 -12.16
C GLY A 178 6.64 2.30 -12.38
N SER A 179 5.82 2.31 -11.33
CA SER A 179 4.41 2.75 -11.34
C SER A 179 4.21 4.24 -11.02
N ALA A 180 5.27 5.06 -10.99
CA ALA A 180 5.18 6.48 -10.68
C ALA A 180 4.27 7.23 -11.65
N PHE A 181 4.26 6.82 -12.93
CA PHE A 181 3.43 7.41 -13.98
C PHE A 181 1.93 7.45 -13.61
N MET A 182 1.44 6.49 -12.83
CA MET A 182 0.04 6.46 -12.40
C MET A 182 -0.32 7.70 -11.55
N SER A 183 0.56 8.10 -10.63
CA SER A 183 0.35 9.29 -9.80
C SER A 183 0.68 10.58 -10.54
N GLU A 184 1.76 10.58 -11.34
CA GLU A 184 2.17 11.74 -12.13
C GLU A 184 1.10 12.14 -13.14
N LEU A 185 0.48 11.19 -13.84
CA LEU A 185 -0.64 11.43 -14.74
C LEU A 185 -1.79 12.17 -14.04
N LEU A 186 -2.18 11.72 -12.84
CA LEU A 186 -3.26 12.33 -12.07
C LEU A 186 -2.91 13.78 -11.68
N HIS A 187 -1.71 14.01 -11.15
CA HIS A 187 -1.27 15.34 -10.74
C HIS A 187 -1.13 16.30 -11.92
N ALA A 188 -0.48 15.86 -13.01
CA ALA A 188 -0.25 16.71 -14.16
C ALA A 188 -1.56 17.16 -14.81
N LEU A 189 -2.45 16.23 -15.13
CA LEU A 189 -3.70 16.58 -15.79
C LEU A 189 -4.64 17.34 -14.86
N ALA A 190 -4.68 17.07 -13.58
CA ALA A 190 -5.45 17.87 -12.62
C ALA A 190 -4.95 19.32 -12.56
N ALA A 191 -3.64 19.53 -12.57
CA ALA A 191 -3.00 20.84 -12.57
C ALA A 191 -3.07 21.57 -13.93
N GLY A 192 -3.49 20.90 -15.00
CA GLY A 192 -3.47 21.47 -16.36
C GLY A 192 -2.09 21.47 -17.00
N GLU A 193 -1.21 20.61 -16.56
CA GLU A 193 0.14 20.45 -17.09
C GLU A 193 0.16 19.41 -18.22
N ARG A 194 1.04 19.61 -19.18
CA ARG A 194 1.31 18.60 -20.22
C ARG A 194 2.04 17.41 -19.60
N TYR A 195 1.68 16.21 -20.06
CA TYR A 195 2.29 14.98 -19.56
C TYR A 195 2.58 14.02 -20.72
N VAL A 196 3.78 13.41 -20.68
CA VAL A 196 4.15 12.32 -21.60
C VAL A 196 3.99 11.02 -20.82
N CYS A 197 2.97 10.23 -21.18
CA CYS A 197 2.69 8.96 -20.53
C CYS A 197 3.59 7.85 -21.09
N PRO A 198 4.33 7.12 -20.25
CA PRO A 198 5.28 6.09 -20.71
C PRO A 198 4.60 4.73 -21.00
N VAL A 199 3.27 4.69 -21.06
CA VAL A 199 2.49 3.51 -21.46
C VAL A 199 1.38 3.91 -22.42
N SER A 200 0.88 2.94 -23.20
CA SER A 200 -0.17 3.21 -24.19
C SER A 200 -1.52 3.58 -23.54
N PRO A 201 -2.43 4.23 -24.28
CA PRO A 201 -3.78 4.50 -23.79
C PRO A 201 -4.57 3.25 -23.39
N ALA A 202 -4.29 2.12 -24.04
CA ALA A 202 -4.92 0.84 -23.78
C ALA A 202 -4.29 0.06 -22.61
N ALA A 203 -3.14 0.51 -22.11
CA ALA A 203 -2.47 -0.11 -20.97
C ALA A 203 -3.39 -0.09 -19.74
N THR A 204 -3.50 -1.24 -19.06
CA THR A 204 -4.39 -1.43 -17.92
C THR A 204 -3.61 -1.67 -16.64
N ALA A 205 -4.08 -1.08 -15.54
CA ALA A 205 -3.52 -1.28 -14.21
C ALA A 205 -4.64 -1.40 -13.16
N TRP A 206 -4.28 -1.83 -11.94
CA TRP A 206 -5.18 -1.81 -10.78
C TRP A 206 -4.96 -0.54 -9.97
N TRP A 207 -6.02 0.24 -9.82
CA TRP A 207 -6.01 1.56 -9.22
C TRP A 207 -6.81 1.58 -7.93
N LEU A 208 -6.24 2.16 -6.88
CA LEU A 208 -6.91 2.39 -5.62
C LEU A 208 -6.42 3.70 -5.01
N SER A 209 -7.32 4.52 -4.47
CA SER A 209 -6.94 5.75 -3.78
C SER A 209 -6.32 5.46 -2.40
N ALA A 210 -5.54 6.41 -1.89
CA ALA A 210 -5.04 6.36 -0.51
C ALA A 210 -6.19 6.31 0.49
N ARG A 211 -7.28 7.06 0.24
CA ARG A 211 -8.48 7.06 1.09
C ARG A 211 -9.10 5.67 1.20
N ALA A 212 -9.42 5.04 0.07
CA ALA A 212 -9.99 3.69 0.08
C ALA A 212 -9.03 2.66 0.70
N THR A 213 -7.71 2.84 0.49
CA THR A 213 -6.69 2.00 1.14
C THR A 213 -6.74 2.14 2.66
N VAL A 214 -6.84 3.34 3.20
CA VAL A 214 -6.95 3.60 4.64
C VAL A 214 -8.22 3.01 5.22
N ASP A 215 -9.37 3.18 4.55
CA ASP A 215 -10.64 2.59 4.99
C ASP A 215 -10.54 1.06 5.06
N ASN A 216 -9.91 0.41 4.08
CA ASN A 216 -9.64 -1.03 4.07
C ASN A 216 -8.65 -1.47 5.16
N LEU A 217 -7.61 -0.70 5.44
CA LEU A 217 -6.68 -1.00 6.54
C LEU A 217 -7.38 -0.95 7.90
N LEU A 218 -8.23 0.06 8.12
CA LEU A 218 -9.04 0.19 9.34
C LEU A 218 -10.02 -0.96 9.49
N LEU A 219 -10.69 -1.36 8.41
CA LEU A 219 -11.54 -2.55 8.39
C LEU A 219 -10.75 -3.80 8.77
N ALA A 220 -9.59 -4.02 8.16
CA ALA A 220 -8.73 -5.16 8.47
C ALA A 220 -8.28 -5.22 9.94
N GLY A 221 -8.13 -4.07 10.59
CA GLY A 221 -7.84 -3.98 12.02
C GLY A 221 -8.99 -4.45 12.93
N ARG A 222 -10.24 -4.47 12.42
CA ARG A 222 -11.46 -4.68 13.22
C ARG A 222 -12.17 -6.00 12.93
N ILE A 223 -12.09 -6.52 11.69
CA ILE A 223 -12.81 -7.75 11.30
C ILE A 223 -12.17 -9.00 11.93
N ASP A 224 -13.00 -9.97 12.26
CA ASP A 224 -12.54 -11.29 12.71
C ASP A 224 -12.23 -12.21 11.51
N CYS A 225 -11.15 -11.86 10.79
CA CYS A 225 -10.64 -12.61 9.65
C CYS A 225 -9.12 -12.57 9.66
N CYS A 226 -8.49 -13.69 9.45
CA CYS A 226 -7.02 -13.81 9.36
C CYS A 226 -6.59 -14.34 8.00
N GLY A 227 -5.31 -14.21 7.68
CA GLY A 227 -4.72 -14.74 6.46
C GLY A 227 -4.36 -13.65 5.46
N THR A 228 -4.17 -14.05 4.20
CA THR A 228 -3.81 -13.13 3.12
C THR A 228 -5.04 -12.80 2.27
N LEU A 229 -5.24 -11.52 1.96
CA LEU A 229 -6.32 -11.02 1.12
C LEU A 229 -5.77 -10.13 0.00
N GLN A 230 -6.48 -10.14 -1.15
CA GLN A 230 -6.22 -9.22 -2.24
C GLN A 230 -7.13 -8.01 -2.12
N LEU A 231 -6.58 -6.79 -1.93
CA LEU A 231 -7.46 -5.62 -1.86
C LEU A 231 -8.20 -5.38 -3.18
N PRO A 232 -9.51 -5.10 -3.13
CA PRO A 232 -10.27 -4.66 -4.28
C PRO A 232 -9.69 -3.38 -4.89
N ALA A 233 -9.65 -3.32 -6.21
CA ALA A 233 -9.18 -2.16 -6.96
C ALA A 233 -9.93 -2.05 -8.29
N LEU A 234 -9.98 -0.85 -8.83
CA LEU A 234 -10.48 -0.63 -10.18
C LEU A 234 -9.43 -1.05 -11.20
N ARG A 235 -9.78 -1.97 -12.10
CA ARG A 235 -8.97 -2.21 -13.29
C ARG A 235 -9.38 -1.21 -14.35
N LEU A 236 -8.48 -0.26 -14.63
CA LEU A 236 -8.75 0.82 -15.59
C LEU A 236 -7.60 0.91 -16.61
N SER A 237 -7.96 1.20 -17.85
CA SER A 237 -7.03 1.66 -18.86
C SER A 237 -6.60 3.12 -18.58
N ILE A 238 -5.47 3.50 -19.14
CA ILE A 238 -5.02 4.91 -19.07
C ILE A 238 -6.04 5.83 -19.73
N ALA A 239 -6.65 5.41 -20.85
CA ALA A 239 -7.69 6.18 -21.53
C ALA A 239 -8.91 6.44 -20.61
N GLU A 240 -9.35 5.46 -19.82
CA GLU A 240 -10.46 5.64 -18.87
C GLU A 240 -10.10 6.61 -17.74
N VAL A 241 -8.86 6.59 -17.26
CA VAL A 241 -8.39 7.55 -16.24
C VAL A 241 -8.32 8.97 -16.83
N VAL A 242 -7.79 9.13 -18.04
CA VAL A 242 -7.76 10.43 -18.75
C VAL A 242 -9.18 10.95 -18.98
N ALA A 243 -10.12 10.10 -19.40
CA ALA A 243 -11.51 10.49 -19.55
C ALA A 243 -12.15 10.92 -18.22
N GLY A 244 -11.82 10.22 -17.11
CA GLY A 244 -12.25 10.62 -15.76
C GLY A 244 -11.72 11.99 -15.34
N LEU A 245 -10.44 12.28 -15.63
CA LEU A 245 -9.83 13.59 -15.38
C LEU A 245 -10.48 14.69 -16.23
N ALA A 246 -10.71 14.43 -17.52
CA ALA A 246 -11.41 15.36 -18.40
C ALA A 246 -12.83 15.67 -17.93
N ARG A 247 -13.53 14.69 -17.37
CA ARG A 247 -14.87 14.87 -16.79
C ARG A 247 -14.86 15.76 -15.53
N LEU A 248 -13.79 15.70 -14.74
CA LEU A 248 -13.68 16.46 -13.48
C LEU A 248 -13.12 17.87 -13.68
N TYR A 249 -12.13 18.02 -14.56
CA TYR A 249 -11.31 19.23 -14.67
C TYR A 249 -11.46 19.96 -16.01
N GLY A 250 -12.27 19.43 -16.95
CA GLY A 250 -12.53 20.01 -18.26
C GLY A 250 -12.04 19.12 -19.41
N PRO A 251 -12.76 19.12 -20.56
CA PRO A 251 -12.47 18.22 -21.68
C PRO A 251 -11.09 18.47 -22.31
N GLU A 252 -10.54 19.69 -22.18
CA GLU A 252 -9.21 20.06 -22.66
C GLU A 252 -8.09 19.26 -22.01
N ARG A 253 -8.33 18.64 -20.85
CA ARG A 253 -7.34 17.80 -20.14
C ARG A 253 -6.87 16.61 -20.98
N SER A 254 -7.74 16.06 -21.82
CA SER A 254 -7.36 14.97 -22.72
C SER A 254 -6.33 15.36 -23.77
N ALA A 255 -6.27 16.64 -24.15
CA ALA A 255 -5.28 17.14 -25.11
C ALA A 255 -3.90 17.43 -24.46
N LEU A 256 -3.79 17.36 -23.14
CA LEU A 256 -2.54 17.59 -22.41
C LEU A 256 -1.68 16.34 -22.27
N VAL A 257 -2.25 15.16 -22.54
CA VAL A 257 -1.48 13.90 -22.48
C VAL A 257 -1.03 13.50 -23.89
N THR A 258 0.24 13.16 -24.00
CA THR A 258 0.82 12.46 -25.16
C THR A 258 1.35 11.12 -24.68
N PHE A 259 1.53 10.18 -25.60
CA PHE A 259 1.92 8.81 -25.27
C PHE A 259 3.24 8.49 -25.97
N ASP A 260 4.23 8.06 -25.18
CA ASP A 260 5.53 7.54 -25.65
C ASP A 260 5.84 6.25 -24.88
N PRO A 261 5.29 5.10 -25.30
CA PRO A 261 5.35 3.86 -24.55
C PRO A 261 6.78 3.33 -24.41
N ASP A 262 7.28 3.27 -23.18
CA ASP A 262 8.48 2.52 -22.81
C ASP A 262 8.13 1.03 -22.71
N LYS A 263 8.77 0.22 -23.56
CA LYS A 263 8.50 -1.23 -23.64
C LYS A 263 8.72 -1.97 -22.31
N ALA A 264 9.70 -1.54 -21.50
CA ALA A 264 10.00 -2.18 -20.23
C ALA A 264 8.93 -1.82 -19.19
N ILE A 265 8.50 -0.56 -19.14
CA ILE A 265 7.42 -0.11 -18.23
C ILE A 265 6.09 -0.74 -18.64
N GLU A 266 5.75 -0.72 -19.91
CA GLU A 266 4.47 -1.28 -20.40
C GLU A 266 4.39 -2.81 -20.24
N ALA A 267 5.50 -3.53 -20.38
CA ALA A 267 5.55 -4.96 -20.14
C ALA A 267 5.21 -5.34 -18.68
N VAL A 268 5.57 -4.48 -17.73
CA VAL A 268 5.35 -4.74 -16.29
C VAL A 268 4.03 -4.15 -15.80
N PHE A 269 3.64 -2.96 -16.28
CA PHE A 269 2.54 -2.18 -15.73
C PHE A 269 1.39 -1.92 -16.73
N GLY A 270 1.47 -2.43 -17.95
CA GLY A 270 0.52 -2.10 -19.01
C GLY A 270 -0.55 -3.15 -19.27
N ARG A 271 -0.52 -4.32 -18.62
CA ARG A 271 -1.42 -5.43 -18.96
C ARG A 271 -1.91 -6.18 -17.73
N TYR A 272 -2.58 -5.48 -16.83
CA TYR A 272 -3.16 -6.13 -15.66
C TYR A 272 -4.51 -6.76 -15.98
N PRO A 273 -4.73 -8.05 -15.62
CA PRO A 273 -6.00 -8.75 -15.83
C PRO A 273 -7.09 -8.27 -14.86
N MET A 274 -8.28 -8.87 -14.95
CA MET A 274 -9.34 -8.67 -13.96
C MET A 274 -8.91 -9.19 -12.58
N LEU A 275 -9.40 -8.55 -11.50
CA LEU A 275 -9.29 -9.07 -10.15
C LEU A 275 -10.51 -9.93 -9.80
N ASP A 276 -10.28 -11.08 -9.20
CA ASP A 276 -11.32 -11.84 -8.50
C ASP A 276 -11.21 -11.59 -7.01
N VAL A 277 -12.02 -10.65 -6.55
CA VAL A 277 -12.04 -10.14 -5.16
C VAL A 277 -13.43 -10.25 -4.54
N ARG A 278 -14.24 -11.18 -5.02
CA ARG A 278 -15.63 -11.37 -4.54
C ARG A 278 -15.70 -11.70 -3.05
N ALA A 279 -14.75 -12.48 -2.55
CA ALA A 279 -14.67 -12.82 -1.14
C ALA A 279 -14.33 -11.59 -0.29
N GLU A 280 -13.39 -10.78 -0.74
CA GLU A 280 -12.98 -9.55 -0.04
C GLU A 280 -14.09 -8.50 -0.02
N LEU A 281 -14.83 -8.34 -1.14
CA LEU A 281 -16.01 -7.48 -1.19
C LEU A 281 -17.11 -7.96 -0.22
N ALA A 282 -17.33 -9.28 -0.11
CA ALA A 282 -18.28 -9.85 0.84
C ALA A 282 -17.88 -9.63 2.31
N LEU A 283 -16.58 -9.49 2.59
CA LEU A 283 -16.06 -9.11 3.91
C LEU A 283 -16.16 -7.60 4.19
N GLY A 284 -16.62 -6.79 3.23
CA GLY A 284 -16.77 -5.34 3.36
C GLY A 284 -15.59 -4.53 2.85
N PHE A 285 -14.52 -5.16 2.32
CA PHE A 285 -13.48 -4.42 1.62
C PHE A 285 -14.04 -3.76 0.36
N SER A 286 -13.49 -2.64 -0.05
CA SER A 286 -14.05 -1.87 -1.15
C SER A 286 -12.98 -1.20 -2.01
N HIS A 287 -13.37 -0.78 -3.20
CA HIS A 287 -12.63 0.12 -4.07
C HIS A 287 -13.40 1.43 -4.27
N ASP A 288 -12.85 2.38 -5.00
CA ASP A 288 -13.42 3.73 -5.20
C ASP A 288 -14.73 3.78 -6.01
N GLY A 289 -15.25 2.66 -6.50
CA GLY A 289 -16.52 2.57 -7.22
C GLY A 289 -16.44 2.99 -8.69
N SER A 290 -15.82 4.13 -9.01
CA SER A 290 -15.70 4.63 -10.40
C SER A 290 -14.38 5.37 -10.64
N PRO A 291 -13.96 5.57 -11.92
CA PRO A 291 -12.76 6.37 -12.23
C PRO A 291 -12.85 7.80 -11.67
N VAL A 292 -14.03 8.41 -11.70
CA VAL A 292 -14.25 9.77 -11.18
C VAL A 292 -14.08 9.83 -9.67
N GLU A 293 -14.64 8.87 -8.93
CA GLU A 293 -14.48 8.81 -7.47
C GLU A 293 -13.06 8.45 -7.08
N LEU A 294 -12.39 7.54 -7.81
CA LEU A 294 -10.95 7.26 -7.63
C LEU A 294 -10.13 8.55 -7.69
N ILE A 295 -10.31 9.35 -8.74
CA ILE A 295 -9.56 10.60 -8.95
C ILE A 295 -9.85 11.61 -7.83
N ARG A 296 -11.14 11.76 -7.45
CA ARG A 296 -11.55 12.63 -6.34
C ARG A 296 -10.89 12.23 -5.02
N ASN A 297 -10.96 10.94 -4.70
CA ASN A 297 -10.42 10.39 -3.45
C ASN A 297 -8.89 10.43 -3.42
N ALA A 298 -8.23 10.27 -4.58
CA ALA A 298 -6.78 10.27 -4.69
C ALA A 298 -6.16 11.68 -4.57
N LEU A 299 -6.84 12.72 -5.09
CA LEU A 299 -6.30 14.09 -5.14
C LEU A 299 -6.75 14.98 -3.97
N ARG A 300 -7.68 14.49 -3.12
CA ARG A 300 -8.15 15.18 -1.90
C ARG A 300 -7.57 14.60 -0.60
N ALA A 301 -6.74 13.56 -0.73
CA ALA A 301 -6.15 12.85 0.42
C ALA A 301 -4.98 13.64 1.03
#